data_39f2d04eeb76a4ceb03a57c33c54dae4
#
_entry.id   39f2d04eeb76a4ceb03a57c33c54dae4
#
_cell.length_a   1.000
_cell.length_b   1.000
_cell.length_c   1.000
_cell.angle_alpha   90.00
_cell.angle_beta   90.00
_cell.angle_gamma   90.00
#
_symmetry.space_group_name_H-M   'P 1'
#
loop_
_entity.id
_entity.type
_entity.pdbx_description
1 polymer ?
#
loop_
_entity_poly.entity_id
_entity_poly.type
_entity_poly.pdbx_seq_one_letter_code
_entity_poly.pdbx_strand_id
1 'polypeptide(L)'
;MTKENIIIVAVIILSVLMSSLFVFDKILYKGVDTEYHLSRIMGIVNSWKTGNIPAYIHTDTNGFGYAMGFFYGNISVLLPCLLYLVGTNLIVAYKIFIVVCGFGTAVSMYVCSKKISGSKYAGTISTVLYTTCSYRIITLVTKAFIGEVLSFIFIPIIILGLYELIFNDEKKWWILSLGFVGILNSNLVMTEIMIAISAVMVICNIKEIITNKKRLLGFIKATIWALLISAAFWMPMLEQLKNNKFQMTTLMETYKPTRWLLDIEKIFSGTIQYKNNMAAAYGSGFIFAIIIVLRLFVKENNKATKFCDISLFTGLILLLCMTKYFPWKKIIKIGEMIQFPSRMEVPVAAFFSIGCGIICHYISNKNEKKRKLLFIAILIFQCAFSVVYLKACVKALEKYNGVDSKEQLEIEEDFIYNICDGVYLPEGAENDAFDEIKAKRYEIEEKYKDNNRSLKWEHSRNGLIETIKFSNNDYENTYVEIPRYYYYG
;
A
#
# COMPACT_ATOMS: atom_id res chain seq x y z
N MET A 1 -11.71 7.31 31.93
CA MET A 1 -10.60 6.45 31.46
C MET A 1 -9.71 6.07 32.61
N THR A 2 -9.29 4.80 32.72
CA THR A 2 -8.29 4.40 33.71
C THR A 2 -6.92 4.98 33.38
N LYS A 3 -6.03 5.18 34.36
CA LYS A 3 -4.65 5.66 34.16
C LYS A 3 -3.89 4.80 33.13
N GLU A 4 -4.09 3.50 33.14
CA GLU A 4 -3.50 2.57 32.16
C GLU A 4 -3.96 2.88 30.73
N ASN A 5 -5.26 3.11 30.52
CA ASN A 5 -5.79 3.42 29.19
C ASN A 5 -5.25 4.78 28.66
N ILE A 6 -5.05 5.77 29.53
CA ILE A 6 -4.44 7.04 29.16
C ILE A 6 -3.00 6.83 28.66
N ILE A 7 -2.22 6.02 29.38
CA ILE A 7 -0.85 5.69 28.97
C ILE A 7 -0.83 4.99 27.61
N ILE A 8 -1.72 4.02 27.38
CA ILE A 8 -1.80 3.30 26.11
C ILE A 8 -2.10 4.27 24.96
N VAL A 9 -3.08 5.16 25.13
CA VAL A 9 -3.42 6.17 24.11
C VAL A 9 -2.25 7.10 23.85
N ALA A 10 -1.58 7.59 24.89
CA ALA A 10 -0.39 8.44 24.76
C ALA A 10 0.74 7.74 23.98
N VAL A 11 0.97 6.45 24.24
CA VAL A 11 2.00 5.66 23.52
C VAL A 11 1.62 5.43 22.06
N ILE A 12 0.35 5.17 21.77
CA ILE A 12 -0.14 5.06 20.40
C ILE A 12 0.10 6.37 19.64
N ILE A 13 -0.30 7.49 20.23
CA ILE A 13 -0.08 8.83 19.64
C ILE A 13 1.42 9.06 19.40
N LEU A 14 2.26 8.81 20.39
CA LEU A 14 3.70 8.98 20.29
C LEU A 14 4.30 8.12 19.16
N SER A 15 3.91 6.85 19.06
CA SER A 15 4.40 5.94 18.02
C SER A 15 4.02 6.42 16.62
N VAL A 16 2.79 6.92 16.44
CA VAL A 16 2.33 7.48 15.17
C VAL A 16 3.11 8.75 14.83
N LEU A 17 3.25 9.66 15.79
CA LEU A 17 3.99 10.91 15.58
C LEU A 17 5.45 10.64 15.21
N MET A 18 6.14 9.77 15.97
CA MET A 18 7.55 9.44 15.72
C MET A 18 7.79 8.83 14.33
N SER A 19 6.88 8.00 13.83
CA SER A 19 6.98 7.40 12.50
C SER A 19 6.53 8.33 11.36
N SER A 20 5.91 9.46 11.67
CA SER A 20 5.33 10.40 10.71
C SER A 20 5.85 11.83 10.89
N LEU A 21 6.99 12.04 11.57
CA LEU A 21 7.55 13.37 11.84
C LEU A 21 7.73 14.22 10.58
N PHE A 22 8.05 13.59 9.44
CA PHE A 22 8.27 14.26 8.17
C PHE A 22 7.03 15.03 7.65
N VAL A 23 5.83 14.67 8.07
CA VAL A 23 4.61 15.38 7.65
C VAL A 23 4.50 16.78 8.27
N PHE A 24 5.24 17.05 9.35
CA PHE A 24 5.29 18.36 10.00
C PHE A 24 6.34 19.28 9.40
N ASP A 25 7.19 18.79 8.51
CA ASP A 25 8.11 19.65 7.74
C ASP A 25 7.28 20.58 6.83
N LYS A 26 7.82 21.77 6.51
CA LYS A 26 7.14 22.75 5.65
C LYS A 26 6.88 22.16 4.27
N ILE A 27 7.87 21.45 3.72
CA ILE A 27 7.82 20.81 2.41
C ILE A 27 7.13 19.43 2.45
N LEU A 28 6.71 18.94 1.30
CA LEU A 28 6.37 17.53 1.07
C LEU A 28 7.49 16.90 0.24
N TYR A 29 8.06 15.81 0.76
CA TYR A 29 9.19 15.16 0.09
C TYR A 29 8.75 14.43 -1.20
N LYS A 30 9.55 14.59 -2.25
CA LYS A 30 9.41 13.92 -3.54
C LYS A 30 9.87 12.46 -3.43
N GLY A 31 9.04 11.60 -2.84
CA GLY A 31 9.19 10.15 -2.90
C GLY A 31 8.79 9.61 -4.28
N VAL A 32 9.10 8.34 -4.55
CA VAL A 32 8.90 7.71 -5.88
C VAL A 32 7.49 7.94 -6.44
N ASP A 33 6.43 7.66 -5.66
CA ASP A 33 5.04 7.74 -6.11
C ASP A 33 4.30 8.97 -5.56
N THR A 34 4.98 9.95 -4.96
CA THR A 34 4.28 11.08 -4.32
C THR A 34 3.47 11.89 -5.33
N GLU A 35 4.11 12.33 -6.41
CA GLU A 35 3.46 13.11 -7.48
C GLU A 35 2.31 12.33 -8.13
N TYR A 36 2.53 11.05 -8.40
CA TYR A 36 1.50 10.15 -8.91
C TYR A 36 0.24 10.12 -8.03
N HIS A 37 0.39 10.01 -6.72
CA HIS A 37 -0.76 9.98 -5.81
C HIS A 37 -1.44 11.33 -5.66
N LEU A 38 -0.70 12.43 -5.73
CA LEU A 38 -1.29 13.77 -5.75
C LEU A 38 -2.10 14.00 -7.04
N SER A 39 -1.54 13.64 -8.20
CA SER A 39 -2.25 13.68 -9.49
C SER A 39 -3.53 12.84 -9.46
N ARG A 40 -3.45 11.67 -8.82
CA ARG A 40 -4.60 10.79 -8.65
C ARG A 40 -5.71 11.41 -7.80
N ILE A 41 -5.37 12.06 -6.68
CA ILE A 41 -6.36 12.75 -5.83
C ILE A 41 -7.04 13.87 -6.62
N MET A 42 -6.28 14.68 -7.34
CA MET A 42 -6.81 15.76 -8.18
C MET A 42 -7.73 15.20 -9.27
N GLY A 43 -7.30 14.21 -10.03
CA GLY A 43 -8.05 13.60 -11.11
C GLY A 43 -9.38 13.00 -10.63
N ILE A 44 -9.41 12.38 -9.45
CA ILE A 44 -10.64 11.86 -8.82
C ILE A 44 -11.60 13.04 -8.49
N VAL A 45 -11.11 14.07 -7.80
CA VAL A 45 -11.95 15.21 -7.37
C VAL A 45 -12.48 15.97 -8.58
N ASN A 46 -11.68 16.18 -9.61
CA ASN A 46 -12.10 16.84 -10.83
C ASN A 46 -13.17 16.01 -11.57
N SER A 47 -12.99 14.68 -11.62
CA SER A 47 -14.02 13.78 -12.16
C SER A 47 -15.34 13.85 -11.38
N TRP A 48 -15.28 13.93 -10.04
CA TRP A 48 -16.48 14.09 -9.21
C TRP A 48 -17.19 15.42 -9.44
N LYS A 49 -16.43 16.53 -9.59
CA LYS A 49 -17.00 17.85 -9.89
C LYS A 49 -17.77 17.88 -11.21
N THR A 50 -17.44 17.00 -12.13
CA THR A 50 -18.12 16.85 -13.43
C THR A 50 -19.18 15.73 -13.43
N GLY A 51 -19.50 15.13 -12.26
CA GLY A 51 -20.54 14.13 -12.11
C GLY A 51 -20.10 12.69 -12.41
N ASN A 52 -18.82 12.44 -12.67
CA ASN A 52 -18.28 11.09 -12.96
C ASN A 52 -17.91 10.37 -11.66
N ILE A 53 -18.82 9.55 -11.16
CA ILE A 53 -18.64 8.76 -9.93
C ILE A 53 -19.07 7.32 -10.22
N PRO A 54 -18.18 6.31 -10.01
CA PRO A 54 -16.77 6.43 -9.60
C PRO A 54 -15.84 6.94 -10.72
N ALA A 55 -14.72 7.56 -10.34
CA ALA A 55 -13.74 8.13 -11.27
C ALA A 55 -12.79 7.04 -11.80
N TYR A 56 -13.24 6.27 -12.78
CA TYR A 56 -12.41 5.21 -13.39
C TYR A 56 -11.35 5.78 -14.35
N ILE A 57 -11.72 6.79 -15.12
CA ILE A 57 -10.83 7.45 -16.09
C ILE A 57 -10.57 8.88 -15.62
N HIS A 58 -9.31 9.24 -15.48
CA HIS A 58 -8.85 10.58 -15.09
C HIS A 58 -8.54 11.38 -16.35
N THR A 59 -9.44 12.26 -16.72
CA THR A 59 -9.34 13.03 -17.97
C THR A 59 -8.31 14.15 -17.90
N ASP A 60 -8.10 14.72 -16.72
CA ASP A 60 -7.21 15.87 -16.52
C ASP A 60 -5.73 15.49 -16.46
N THR A 61 -5.41 14.22 -16.21
CA THR A 61 -4.04 13.76 -16.02
C THR A 61 -3.16 14.02 -17.24
N ASN A 62 -3.71 13.92 -18.46
CA ASN A 62 -2.98 14.22 -19.69
C ASN A 62 -3.88 14.76 -20.81
N GLY A 63 -5.15 15.00 -20.52
CA GLY A 63 -6.14 15.42 -21.52
C GLY A 63 -6.61 14.31 -22.46
N PHE A 64 -5.97 13.13 -22.47
CA PHE A 64 -6.32 11.99 -23.36
C PHE A 64 -7.15 10.92 -22.66
N GLY A 65 -7.25 11.00 -21.33
CA GLY A 65 -7.85 9.98 -20.48
C GLY A 65 -6.81 8.98 -19.97
N TYR A 66 -6.89 8.62 -18.69
CA TYR A 66 -5.98 7.66 -18.07
C TYR A 66 -6.75 6.70 -17.16
N ALA A 67 -6.65 5.40 -17.43
CA ALA A 67 -7.48 4.35 -16.82
C ALA A 67 -7.10 3.98 -15.37
N MET A 68 -6.44 4.86 -14.66
CA MET A 68 -5.91 4.64 -13.31
C MET A 68 -6.96 4.12 -12.33
N GLY A 69 -8.19 4.62 -12.39
CA GLY A 69 -9.26 4.26 -11.47
C GLY A 69 -9.77 2.82 -11.61
N PHE A 70 -9.50 2.14 -12.74
CA PHE A 70 -9.80 0.72 -12.89
C PHE A 70 -8.80 -0.16 -12.14
N PHE A 71 -7.53 0.23 -12.06
CA PHE A 71 -6.46 -0.61 -11.52
C PHE A 71 -6.04 -0.22 -10.11
N TYR A 72 -6.48 0.95 -9.63
CA TYR A 72 -6.16 1.44 -8.31
C TYR A 72 -7.41 1.97 -7.61
N GLY A 73 -7.94 1.25 -6.63
CA GLY A 73 -9.23 1.55 -5.99
C GLY A 73 -9.32 2.98 -5.46
N ASN A 74 -10.34 3.74 -5.91
CA ASN A 74 -10.54 5.15 -5.51
C ASN A 74 -10.77 5.30 -3.99
N ILE A 75 -11.37 4.28 -3.35
CA ILE A 75 -11.60 4.26 -1.90
C ILE A 75 -10.29 4.40 -1.11
N SER A 76 -9.17 3.94 -1.66
CA SER A 76 -7.86 4.02 -1.00
C SER A 76 -7.41 5.46 -0.71
N VAL A 77 -7.84 6.44 -1.48
CA VAL A 77 -7.54 7.87 -1.30
C VAL A 77 -8.79 8.71 -1.03
N LEU A 78 -9.88 8.07 -0.60
CA LEU A 78 -11.15 8.77 -0.35
C LEU A 78 -11.00 9.95 0.61
N LEU A 79 -10.29 9.77 1.71
CA LEU A 79 -10.12 10.83 2.71
C LEU A 79 -9.44 12.08 2.15
N PRO A 80 -8.26 12.01 1.51
CA PRO A 80 -7.65 13.21 0.94
C PRO A 80 -8.48 13.80 -0.21
N CYS A 81 -9.21 12.98 -0.99
CA CYS A 81 -10.14 13.50 -1.99
C CYS A 81 -11.25 14.34 -1.37
N LEU A 82 -11.87 13.87 -0.29
CA LEU A 82 -12.91 14.61 0.42
C LEU A 82 -12.38 15.90 1.02
N LEU A 83 -11.19 15.89 1.64
CA LEU A 83 -10.56 17.07 2.18
C LEU A 83 -10.25 18.10 1.08
N TYR A 84 -9.70 17.64 -0.05
CA TYR A 84 -9.41 18.51 -1.18
C TYR A 84 -10.68 19.06 -1.83
N LEU A 85 -11.75 18.26 -1.93
CA LEU A 85 -13.05 18.67 -2.47
C LEU A 85 -13.68 19.83 -1.67
N VAL A 86 -13.51 19.85 -0.34
CA VAL A 86 -14.02 20.92 0.53
C VAL A 86 -13.07 22.13 0.63
N GLY A 87 -12.02 22.19 -0.19
CA GLY A 87 -11.13 23.35 -0.32
C GLY A 87 -9.85 23.30 0.54
N THR A 88 -9.53 22.16 1.17
CA THR A 88 -8.23 22.01 1.83
C THR A 88 -7.11 21.96 0.78
N ASN A 89 -5.95 22.57 1.06
CA ASN A 89 -4.79 22.44 0.19
C ASN A 89 -4.43 20.97 -0.02
N LEU A 90 -4.08 20.58 -1.25
CA LEU A 90 -3.84 19.20 -1.64
C LEU A 90 -2.72 18.52 -0.82
N ILE A 91 -1.61 19.22 -0.61
CA ILE A 91 -0.47 18.73 0.18
C ILE A 91 -0.90 18.53 1.65
N VAL A 92 -1.67 19.47 2.21
CA VAL A 92 -2.20 19.37 3.58
C VAL A 92 -3.16 18.19 3.69
N ALA A 93 -4.07 18.00 2.73
CA ALA A 93 -4.99 16.87 2.69
C ALA A 93 -4.23 15.52 2.66
N TYR A 94 -3.17 15.44 1.85
CA TYR A 94 -2.30 14.26 1.78
C TYR A 94 -1.56 14.01 3.11
N LYS A 95 -0.99 15.04 3.75
CA LYS A 95 -0.31 14.91 5.04
C LYS A 95 -1.26 14.46 6.16
N ILE A 96 -2.47 15.01 6.22
CA ILE A 96 -3.52 14.55 7.16
C ILE A 96 -3.83 13.07 6.92
N PHE A 97 -3.98 12.67 5.67
CA PHE A 97 -4.25 11.29 5.31
C PHE A 97 -3.15 10.33 5.81
N ILE A 98 -1.87 10.67 5.66
CA ILE A 98 -0.74 9.87 6.16
C ILE A 98 -0.84 9.68 7.69
N VAL A 99 -1.15 10.73 8.44
CA VAL A 99 -1.33 10.66 9.90
C VAL A 99 -2.50 9.76 10.27
N VAL A 100 -3.64 9.89 9.58
CA VAL A 100 -4.83 9.05 9.80
C VAL A 100 -4.52 7.58 9.49
N CYS A 101 -3.77 7.29 8.44
CA CYS A 101 -3.28 5.93 8.15
C CYS A 101 -2.37 5.41 9.28
N GLY A 102 -1.55 6.27 9.87
CA GLY A 102 -0.75 5.94 11.05
C GLY A 102 -1.61 5.49 12.23
N PHE A 103 -2.66 6.24 12.56
CA PHE A 103 -3.61 5.86 13.62
C PHE A 103 -4.36 4.57 13.27
N GLY A 104 -4.82 4.41 12.02
CA GLY A 104 -5.43 3.16 11.55
C GLY A 104 -4.52 1.95 11.77
N THR A 105 -3.24 2.08 11.39
CA THR A 105 -2.20 1.06 11.60
C THR A 105 -2.02 0.72 13.09
N ALA A 106 -1.90 1.73 13.92
CA ALA A 106 -1.68 1.56 15.35
C ALA A 106 -2.88 0.88 16.04
N VAL A 107 -4.10 1.34 15.74
CA VAL A 107 -5.33 0.81 16.33
C VAL A 107 -5.58 -0.63 15.88
N SER A 108 -5.43 -0.93 14.59
CA SER A 108 -5.62 -2.29 14.05
C SER A 108 -4.64 -3.29 14.68
N MET A 109 -3.36 -2.94 14.81
CA MET A 109 -2.36 -3.79 15.46
C MET A 109 -2.62 -3.95 16.94
N TYR A 110 -2.98 -2.87 17.66
CA TYR A 110 -3.33 -2.93 19.09
C TYR A 110 -4.49 -3.89 19.33
N VAL A 111 -5.58 -3.73 18.57
CA VAL A 111 -6.77 -4.59 18.72
C VAL A 111 -6.45 -6.04 18.40
N CYS A 112 -5.72 -6.28 17.30
CA CYS A 112 -5.32 -7.61 16.86
C CYS A 112 -4.49 -8.31 17.95
N SER A 113 -3.35 -7.74 18.33
CA SER A 113 -2.44 -8.36 19.29
C SER A 113 -3.04 -8.50 20.71
N LYS A 114 -3.82 -7.50 21.16
CA LYS A 114 -4.56 -7.59 22.42
C LYS A 114 -5.59 -8.73 22.41
N LYS A 115 -6.33 -8.92 21.33
CA LYS A 115 -7.34 -9.99 21.21
C LYS A 115 -6.69 -11.36 21.19
N ILE A 116 -5.60 -11.54 20.47
CA ILE A 116 -4.87 -12.82 20.38
C ILE A 116 -4.20 -13.17 21.69
N SER A 117 -3.54 -12.21 22.34
CA SER A 117 -2.76 -12.43 23.58
C SER A 117 -3.58 -12.36 24.86
N GLY A 118 -4.77 -11.76 24.84
CA GLY A 118 -5.54 -11.39 26.03
C GLY A 118 -4.92 -10.25 26.86
N SER A 119 -3.85 -9.59 26.39
CA SER A 119 -3.05 -8.63 27.13
C SER A 119 -2.98 -7.26 26.45
N LYS A 120 -3.37 -6.21 27.18
CA LYS A 120 -3.19 -4.81 26.75
C LYS A 120 -1.71 -4.49 26.57
N TYR A 121 -0.84 -5.02 27.42
CA TYR A 121 0.60 -4.82 27.37
C TYR A 121 1.20 -5.38 26.07
N ALA A 122 0.85 -6.62 25.71
CA ALA A 122 1.26 -7.22 24.44
C ALA A 122 0.76 -6.37 23.25
N GLY A 123 -0.51 -5.96 23.29
CA GLY A 123 -1.08 -5.07 22.28
C GLY A 123 -0.29 -3.77 22.10
N THR A 124 0.10 -3.13 23.20
CA THR A 124 0.85 -1.86 23.16
C THR A 124 2.26 -2.05 22.61
N ILE A 125 2.99 -3.10 23.04
CA ILE A 125 4.32 -3.42 22.51
C ILE A 125 4.25 -3.71 21.00
N SER A 126 3.31 -4.55 20.57
CA SER A 126 3.13 -4.86 19.15
C SER A 126 2.85 -3.61 18.33
N THR A 127 2.04 -2.68 18.87
CA THR A 127 1.73 -1.41 18.21
C THR A 127 2.99 -0.56 18.01
N VAL A 128 3.79 -0.39 19.07
CA VAL A 128 5.04 0.38 18.99
C VAL A 128 5.95 -0.23 17.91
N LEU A 129 6.22 -1.53 17.97
CA LEU A 129 7.09 -2.23 17.03
C LEU A 129 6.60 -2.11 15.59
N TYR A 130 5.29 -2.25 15.37
CA TYR A 130 4.70 -2.24 14.03
C TYR A 130 4.64 -0.86 13.39
N THR A 131 4.19 0.15 14.13
CA THR A 131 4.05 1.51 13.60
C THR A 131 5.39 2.18 13.32
N THR A 132 6.44 1.78 14.03
CA THR A 132 7.78 2.37 13.93
C THR A 132 8.79 1.48 13.23
N CYS A 133 8.35 0.39 12.58
CA CYS A 133 9.26 -0.51 11.84
C CYS A 133 9.89 0.20 10.63
N SER A 134 11.10 -0.22 10.28
CA SER A 134 11.91 0.34 9.19
C SER A 134 11.16 0.37 7.86
N TYR A 135 10.52 -0.75 7.49
CA TYR A 135 9.84 -0.86 6.21
C TYR A 135 8.66 0.11 6.09
N ARG A 136 7.91 0.36 7.17
CA ARG A 136 6.84 1.35 7.14
C ARG A 136 7.36 2.76 6.91
N ILE A 137 8.47 3.14 7.54
CA ILE A 137 9.05 4.47 7.39
C ILE A 137 9.54 4.68 5.95
N ILE A 138 10.24 3.71 5.35
CA ILE A 138 10.70 3.82 3.96
C ILE A 138 9.51 3.86 2.98
N THR A 139 8.46 3.09 3.25
CA THR A 139 7.24 3.07 2.43
C THR A 139 6.51 4.42 2.46
N LEU A 140 6.54 5.11 3.59
CA LEU A 140 5.93 6.43 3.74
C LEU A 140 6.75 7.53 3.08
N VAL A 141 8.08 7.53 3.25
CA VAL A 141 8.94 8.67 2.92
C VAL A 141 9.56 8.51 1.54
N THR A 142 10.29 7.40 1.34
CA THR A 142 11.12 7.23 0.14
C THR A 142 10.31 6.67 -1.03
N LYS A 143 9.47 5.68 -0.75
CA LYS A 143 8.65 5.05 -1.80
C LYS A 143 7.36 5.83 -2.06
N ALA A 144 6.73 6.36 -1.02
CA ALA A 144 5.39 6.95 -1.03
C ALA A 144 4.31 5.99 -1.57
N PHE A 145 4.44 4.68 -1.32
CA PHE A 145 3.55 3.64 -1.82
C PHE A 145 2.27 3.57 -0.98
N ILE A 146 1.30 4.44 -1.26
CA ILE A 146 0.05 4.55 -0.48
C ILE A 146 -0.69 3.22 -0.33
N GLY A 147 -0.71 2.39 -1.35
CA GLY A 147 -1.34 1.08 -1.26
C GLY A 147 -0.69 0.17 -0.22
N GLU A 148 0.64 0.19 -0.11
CA GLU A 148 1.36 -0.54 0.95
C GLU A 148 1.13 0.11 2.32
N VAL A 149 1.09 1.45 2.41
CA VAL A 149 0.78 2.18 3.66
C VAL A 149 -0.58 1.76 4.22
N LEU A 150 -1.60 1.65 3.36
CA LEU A 150 -2.92 1.18 3.74
C LEU A 150 -2.93 -0.30 4.13
N SER A 151 -2.09 -1.12 3.50
CA SER A 151 -1.97 -2.55 3.82
C SER A 151 -1.53 -2.76 5.27
N PHE A 152 -0.75 -1.84 5.86
CA PHE A 152 -0.42 -1.87 7.30
C PHE A 152 -1.66 -1.79 8.19
N ILE A 153 -2.78 -1.20 7.74
CA ILE A 153 -4.04 -1.17 8.49
C ILE A 153 -4.74 -2.53 8.42
N PHE A 154 -4.80 -3.12 7.22
CA PHE A 154 -5.69 -4.26 6.96
C PHE A 154 -5.04 -5.62 7.24
N ILE A 155 -3.71 -5.74 7.15
CA ILE A 155 -3.01 -7.01 7.46
C ILE A 155 -3.25 -7.48 8.91
N PRO A 156 -3.15 -6.66 9.97
CA PRO A 156 -3.51 -7.08 11.31
C PRO A 156 -4.97 -7.53 11.43
N ILE A 157 -5.90 -6.90 10.69
CA ILE A 157 -7.31 -7.29 10.67
C ILE A 157 -7.49 -8.67 10.03
N ILE A 158 -6.79 -8.94 8.91
CA ILE A 158 -6.78 -10.28 8.28
C ILE A 158 -6.22 -11.32 9.24
N ILE A 159 -5.09 -11.05 9.90
CA ILE A 159 -4.48 -11.96 10.86
C ILE A 159 -5.43 -12.25 12.03
N LEU A 160 -6.11 -11.23 12.55
CA LEU A 160 -7.14 -11.43 13.59
C LEU A 160 -8.32 -12.27 13.08
N GLY A 161 -8.78 -12.02 11.85
CA GLY A 161 -9.86 -12.79 11.23
C GLY A 161 -9.49 -14.27 11.05
N LEU A 162 -8.26 -14.55 10.60
CA LEU A 162 -7.72 -15.92 10.51
C LEU A 162 -7.63 -16.58 11.88
N TYR A 163 -7.11 -15.85 12.90
CA TYR A 163 -7.06 -16.34 14.28
C TYR A 163 -8.45 -16.70 14.80
N GLU A 164 -9.44 -15.83 14.63
CA GLU A 164 -10.81 -16.06 15.10
C GLU A 164 -11.42 -17.29 14.39
N LEU A 165 -11.31 -17.38 13.07
CA LEU A 165 -11.89 -18.50 12.31
C LEU A 165 -11.20 -19.85 12.55
N ILE A 166 -9.88 -19.86 12.69
CA ILE A 166 -9.13 -21.12 12.84
C ILE A 166 -9.10 -21.58 14.31
N PHE A 167 -8.87 -20.65 15.27
CA PHE A 167 -8.53 -21.02 16.63
C PHE A 167 -9.55 -20.60 17.69
N ASN A 168 -10.48 -19.66 17.37
CA ASN A 168 -11.35 -19.06 18.38
C ASN A 168 -12.84 -19.14 18.01
N ASP A 169 -13.43 -18.08 17.46
CA ASP A 169 -14.88 -17.91 17.26
C ASP A 169 -15.22 -17.72 15.79
N GLU A 170 -15.79 -18.75 15.16
CA GLU A 170 -16.17 -18.76 13.77
C GLU A 170 -17.30 -17.75 13.42
N LYS A 171 -18.03 -17.26 14.39
CA LYS A 171 -19.07 -16.24 14.18
C LYS A 171 -18.48 -14.90 13.77
N LYS A 172 -17.19 -14.69 14.02
CA LYS A 172 -16.46 -13.46 13.68
C LYS A 172 -15.84 -13.48 12.28
N TRP A 173 -16.37 -14.27 11.37
CA TRP A 173 -15.94 -14.36 9.98
C TRP A 173 -15.87 -13.01 9.27
N TRP A 174 -16.71 -12.03 9.66
CA TRP A 174 -16.77 -10.68 9.12
C TRP A 174 -15.46 -9.89 9.32
N ILE A 175 -14.65 -10.23 10.34
CA ILE A 175 -13.34 -9.58 10.55
C ILE A 175 -12.41 -9.92 9.39
N LEU A 176 -12.38 -11.19 8.96
CA LEU A 176 -11.58 -11.61 7.79
C LEU A 176 -12.08 -10.93 6.52
N SER A 177 -13.38 -10.87 6.33
CA SER A 177 -14.00 -10.17 5.20
C SER A 177 -13.61 -8.69 5.18
N LEU A 178 -13.74 -7.97 6.30
CA LEU A 178 -13.36 -6.55 6.42
C LEU A 178 -11.89 -6.33 6.05
N GLY A 179 -11.00 -7.18 6.54
CA GLY A 179 -9.58 -7.10 6.21
C GLY A 179 -9.32 -7.25 4.71
N PHE A 180 -9.95 -8.23 4.07
CA PHE A 180 -9.81 -8.44 2.62
C PHE A 180 -10.50 -7.37 1.78
N VAL A 181 -11.64 -6.83 2.18
CA VAL A 181 -12.26 -5.67 1.53
C VAL A 181 -11.28 -4.50 1.53
N GLY A 182 -10.68 -4.21 2.69
CA GLY A 182 -9.75 -3.09 2.81
C GLY A 182 -8.51 -3.25 1.94
N ILE A 183 -7.86 -4.43 2.00
CA ILE A 183 -6.61 -4.64 1.27
C ILE A 183 -6.83 -4.74 -0.25
N LEU A 184 -7.92 -5.37 -0.70
CA LEU A 184 -8.28 -5.51 -2.12
C LEU A 184 -8.51 -4.13 -2.76
N ASN A 185 -9.17 -3.23 -2.06
CA ASN A 185 -9.40 -1.86 -2.54
C ASN A 185 -8.18 -0.93 -2.36
N SER A 186 -7.10 -1.40 -1.71
CA SER A 186 -5.90 -0.61 -1.45
C SER A 186 -4.71 -1.03 -2.30
N ASN A 187 -4.43 -2.33 -2.35
CA ASN A 187 -3.23 -2.87 -3.02
C ASN A 187 -3.44 -4.32 -3.47
N LEU A 188 -3.50 -4.53 -4.78
CA LEU A 188 -3.71 -5.86 -5.37
C LEU A 188 -2.59 -6.84 -5.03
N VAL A 189 -1.34 -6.41 -5.13
CA VAL A 189 -0.17 -7.27 -4.86
C VAL A 189 -0.14 -7.72 -3.38
N MET A 190 -0.46 -6.82 -2.45
CA MET A 190 -0.59 -7.20 -1.04
C MET A 190 -1.76 -8.13 -0.81
N THR A 191 -2.84 -8.00 -1.58
CA THR A 191 -3.98 -8.92 -1.53
C THR A 191 -3.54 -10.33 -1.93
N GLU A 192 -2.79 -10.48 -3.01
CA GLU A 192 -2.26 -11.76 -3.48
C GLU A 192 -1.33 -12.41 -2.44
N ILE A 193 -0.42 -11.64 -1.86
CA ILE A 193 0.47 -12.11 -0.79
C ILE A 193 -0.36 -12.60 0.42
N MET A 194 -1.38 -11.84 0.84
CA MET A 194 -2.21 -12.22 1.98
C MET A 194 -3.15 -13.40 1.67
N ILE A 195 -3.60 -13.57 0.43
CA ILE A 195 -4.31 -14.77 -0.01
C ILE A 195 -3.40 -15.99 0.11
N ALA A 196 -2.16 -15.91 -0.39
CA ALA A 196 -1.19 -17.02 -0.30
C ALA A 196 -0.89 -17.40 1.15
N ILE A 197 -0.63 -16.42 2.02
CA ILE A 197 -0.42 -16.65 3.46
C ILE A 197 -1.65 -17.29 4.10
N SER A 198 -2.84 -16.77 3.80
CA SER A 198 -4.10 -17.30 4.35
C SER A 198 -4.35 -18.74 3.88
N ALA A 199 -4.08 -19.03 2.61
CA ALA A 199 -4.19 -20.39 2.07
C ALA A 199 -3.27 -21.37 2.79
N VAL A 200 -2.00 -21.00 3.02
CA VAL A 200 -1.06 -21.83 3.79
C VAL A 200 -1.57 -22.06 5.21
N MET A 201 -2.03 -21.01 5.90
CA MET A 201 -2.58 -21.15 7.25
C MET A 201 -3.83 -22.07 7.29
N VAL A 202 -4.71 -21.97 6.29
CA VAL A 202 -5.90 -22.84 6.15
C VAL A 202 -5.47 -24.28 5.88
N ILE A 203 -4.53 -24.53 4.97
CA ILE A 203 -4.02 -25.87 4.64
C ILE A 203 -3.37 -26.52 5.87
N CYS A 204 -2.55 -25.79 6.62
CA CYS A 204 -1.92 -26.29 7.84
C CYS A 204 -2.93 -26.67 8.94
N ASN A 205 -4.15 -26.11 8.90
CA ASN A 205 -5.21 -26.36 9.89
C ASN A 205 -6.46 -27.00 9.24
N ILE A 206 -6.29 -27.66 8.09
CA ILE A 206 -7.42 -28.13 7.27
C ILE A 206 -8.30 -29.14 8.01
N LYS A 207 -7.72 -30.00 8.86
CA LYS A 207 -8.47 -30.98 9.64
C LYS A 207 -9.47 -30.31 10.57
N GLU A 208 -9.04 -29.29 11.34
CA GLU A 208 -9.89 -28.55 12.27
C GLU A 208 -10.99 -27.77 11.53
N ILE A 209 -10.68 -27.26 10.33
CA ILE A 209 -11.63 -26.48 9.54
C ILE A 209 -12.71 -27.39 8.92
N ILE A 210 -12.34 -28.53 8.33
CA ILE A 210 -13.31 -29.46 7.69
C ILE A 210 -14.15 -30.16 8.74
N THR A 211 -13.57 -30.54 9.87
CA THR A 211 -14.29 -31.20 10.96
C THR A 211 -15.36 -30.29 11.57
N ASN A 212 -15.08 -28.99 11.64
CA ASN A 212 -16.05 -27.99 12.09
C ASN A 212 -16.67 -27.26 10.88
N LYS A 213 -17.81 -27.78 10.37
CA LYS A 213 -18.53 -27.19 9.22
C LYS A 213 -18.85 -25.69 9.39
N LYS A 214 -19.00 -25.20 10.63
CA LYS A 214 -19.25 -23.76 10.89
C LYS A 214 -18.04 -22.91 10.56
N ARG A 215 -16.82 -23.41 10.78
CA ARG A 215 -15.57 -22.72 10.38
C ARG A 215 -15.45 -22.65 8.88
N LEU A 216 -15.67 -23.79 8.18
CA LEU A 216 -15.68 -23.81 6.71
C LEU A 216 -16.69 -22.80 6.15
N LEU A 217 -17.92 -22.81 6.68
CA LEU A 217 -18.95 -21.84 6.28
C LEU A 217 -18.53 -20.38 6.60
N GLY A 218 -17.80 -20.17 7.69
CA GLY A 218 -17.22 -18.86 8.04
C GLY A 218 -16.24 -18.35 6.98
N PHE A 219 -15.32 -19.21 6.49
CA PHE A 219 -14.41 -18.87 5.39
C PHE A 219 -15.16 -18.57 4.09
N ILE A 220 -16.15 -19.39 3.74
CA ILE A 220 -16.98 -19.17 2.53
C ILE A 220 -17.69 -17.81 2.63
N LYS A 221 -18.35 -17.52 3.76
CA LYS A 221 -19.02 -16.23 3.99
C LYS A 221 -18.02 -15.06 3.89
N ALA A 222 -16.87 -15.16 4.54
CA ALA A 222 -15.85 -14.12 4.51
C ALA A 222 -15.40 -13.81 3.07
N THR A 223 -15.17 -14.83 2.26
CA THR A 223 -14.77 -14.70 0.86
C THR A 223 -15.87 -14.07 0.01
N ILE A 224 -17.11 -14.59 0.10
CA ILE A 224 -18.25 -14.07 -0.68
C ILE A 224 -18.48 -12.60 -0.37
N TRP A 225 -18.52 -12.22 0.91
CA TRP A 225 -18.76 -10.83 1.30
C TRP A 225 -17.59 -9.90 0.91
N ALA A 226 -16.35 -10.38 1.00
CA ALA A 226 -15.22 -9.59 0.53
C ALA A 226 -15.31 -9.30 -0.98
N LEU A 227 -15.66 -10.31 -1.79
CA LEU A 227 -15.83 -10.13 -3.22
C LEU A 227 -17.04 -9.23 -3.56
N LEU A 228 -18.18 -9.44 -2.92
CA LEU A 228 -19.38 -8.64 -3.19
C LEU A 228 -19.19 -7.17 -2.85
N ILE A 229 -18.61 -6.85 -1.68
CA ILE A 229 -18.41 -5.45 -1.26
C ILE A 229 -17.38 -4.75 -2.15
N SER A 230 -16.39 -5.49 -2.67
CA SER A 230 -15.36 -4.94 -3.55
C SER A 230 -15.70 -5.01 -5.04
N ALA A 231 -16.91 -5.46 -5.41
CA ALA A 231 -17.30 -5.71 -6.80
C ALA A 231 -17.16 -4.48 -7.70
N ALA A 232 -17.50 -3.30 -7.19
CA ALA A 232 -17.35 -2.04 -7.91
C ALA A 232 -15.90 -1.71 -8.31
N PHE A 233 -14.91 -2.35 -7.70
CA PHE A 233 -13.51 -2.21 -8.06
C PHE A 233 -13.04 -3.34 -9.00
N TRP A 234 -13.15 -4.61 -8.57
CA TRP A 234 -12.54 -5.70 -9.32
C TRP A 234 -13.30 -6.11 -10.59
N MET A 235 -14.64 -5.92 -10.65
CA MET A 235 -15.39 -6.29 -11.86
C MET A 235 -15.04 -5.42 -13.07
N PRO A 236 -15.06 -4.06 -12.99
CA PRO A 236 -14.62 -3.22 -14.09
C PRO A 236 -13.16 -3.45 -14.47
N MET A 237 -12.27 -3.69 -13.47
CA MET A 237 -10.88 -4.04 -13.73
C MET A 237 -10.75 -5.31 -14.58
N LEU A 238 -11.47 -6.38 -14.24
CA LEU A 238 -11.42 -7.63 -15.02
C LEU A 238 -12.01 -7.48 -16.42
N GLU A 239 -13.05 -6.65 -16.56
CA GLU A 239 -13.62 -6.33 -17.86
C GLU A 239 -12.61 -5.64 -18.77
N GLN A 240 -11.88 -4.65 -18.25
CA GLN A 240 -10.81 -4.00 -18.99
C GLN A 240 -9.69 -4.96 -19.38
N LEU A 241 -9.21 -5.79 -18.44
CA LEU A 241 -8.15 -6.77 -18.70
C LEU A 241 -8.53 -7.85 -19.69
N LYS A 242 -9.83 -8.17 -19.80
CA LYS A 242 -10.34 -9.14 -20.77
C LYS A 242 -10.39 -8.58 -22.20
N ASN A 243 -10.71 -7.30 -22.33
CA ASN A 243 -11.01 -6.68 -23.62
C ASN A 243 -9.88 -5.81 -24.15
N ASN A 244 -8.96 -5.36 -23.30
CA ASN A 244 -7.83 -4.51 -23.65
C ASN A 244 -6.52 -5.13 -23.16
N LYS A 245 -5.43 -4.81 -23.86
CA LYS A 245 -4.08 -5.03 -23.39
C LYS A 245 -3.50 -3.73 -22.86
N PHE A 246 -2.78 -3.79 -21.77
CA PHE A 246 -2.19 -2.63 -21.09
C PHE A 246 -0.69 -2.78 -21.01
N GLN A 247 0.02 -1.64 -20.99
CA GLN A 247 1.48 -1.63 -20.82
C GLN A 247 1.94 -2.29 -19.53
N MET A 248 1.14 -2.25 -18.46
CA MET A 248 1.43 -2.95 -17.21
C MET A 248 1.72 -4.45 -17.43
N THR A 249 1.08 -5.10 -18.40
CA THR A 249 1.29 -6.51 -18.70
C THR A 249 2.69 -6.75 -19.23
N THR A 250 3.16 -5.92 -20.16
CA THR A 250 4.52 -5.97 -20.72
C THR A 250 5.56 -5.55 -19.68
N LEU A 251 5.28 -4.53 -18.88
CA LEU A 251 6.17 -4.06 -17.82
C LEU A 251 6.32 -5.10 -16.69
N MET A 252 5.25 -5.83 -16.32
CA MET A 252 5.33 -6.92 -15.34
C MET A 252 6.32 -8.00 -15.75
N GLU A 253 6.45 -8.31 -17.04
CA GLU A 253 7.44 -9.26 -17.55
C GLU A 253 8.88 -8.76 -17.32
N THR A 254 9.09 -7.45 -17.19
CA THR A 254 10.41 -6.86 -16.90
C THR A 254 10.75 -6.88 -15.42
N TYR A 255 9.75 -6.95 -14.51
CA TYR A 255 9.92 -7.01 -13.07
C TYR A 255 10.26 -8.44 -12.64
N LYS A 256 11.53 -8.81 -12.72
CA LYS A 256 11.98 -10.13 -12.26
C LYS A 256 12.08 -10.13 -10.72
N PRO A 257 11.43 -11.08 -10.04
CA PRO A 257 11.48 -11.17 -8.57
C PRO A 257 12.90 -11.35 -8.01
N THR A 258 13.85 -11.78 -8.85
CA THR A 258 15.26 -11.92 -8.49
C THR A 258 16.03 -10.60 -8.41
N ARG A 259 15.43 -9.48 -8.80
CA ARG A 259 16.14 -8.19 -8.92
C ARG A 259 16.40 -7.52 -7.55
N TRP A 260 15.51 -7.76 -6.56
CA TRP A 260 15.50 -7.06 -5.27
C TRP A 260 15.51 -8.04 -4.10
N LEU A 261 16.37 -9.04 -4.16
CA LEU A 261 16.50 -10.05 -3.12
C LEU A 261 17.31 -9.54 -1.93
N LEU A 262 16.87 -9.95 -0.74
CA LEU A 262 17.51 -9.67 0.52
C LEU A 262 18.77 -10.56 0.68
N ASP A 263 19.87 -9.97 1.12
CA ASP A 263 21.04 -10.72 1.55
C ASP A 263 20.79 -11.30 2.96
N ILE A 264 21.14 -12.56 3.17
CA ILE A 264 20.80 -13.27 4.42
C ILE A 264 21.40 -12.61 5.67
N GLU A 265 22.60 -12.05 5.54
CA GLU A 265 23.28 -11.31 6.60
C GLU A 265 22.56 -10.01 6.99
N LYS A 266 21.65 -9.55 6.17
CA LYS A 266 20.90 -8.31 6.37
C LYS A 266 19.46 -8.53 6.82
N ILE A 267 19.06 -9.78 7.09
CA ILE A 267 17.66 -10.14 7.44
C ILE A 267 17.05 -9.26 8.55
N PHE A 268 17.87 -8.87 9.53
CA PHE A 268 17.43 -8.06 10.66
C PHE A 268 18.13 -6.69 10.72
N SER A 269 18.83 -6.27 9.69
CA SER A 269 19.64 -5.04 9.75
C SER A 269 18.78 -3.78 9.81
N GLY A 270 17.65 -3.76 9.12
CA GLY A 270 16.85 -2.55 8.94
C GLY A 270 17.59 -1.44 8.16
N THR A 271 18.64 -1.77 7.41
CA THR A 271 19.43 -0.81 6.66
C THR A 271 18.73 -0.39 5.36
N ILE A 272 19.00 0.86 4.92
CA ILE A 272 18.59 1.34 3.60
C ILE A 272 19.73 1.12 2.63
N GLN A 273 19.44 0.52 1.49
CA GLN A 273 20.39 0.41 0.38
C GLN A 273 19.77 0.97 -0.89
N TYR A 274 20.62 1.61 -1.70
CA TYR A 274 20.29 2.00 -3.06
C TYR A 274 20.76 0.95 -4.04
N LYS A 275 19.86 0.47 -4.86
CA LYS A 275 20.17 -0.40 -5.98
C LYS A 275 19.29 -0.01 -7.15
N ASN A 276 19.89 0.28 -8.30
CA ASN A 276 19.18 0.67 -9.51
C ASN A 276 18.18 1.82 -9.29
N ASN A 277 18.65 2.91 -8.68
CA ASN A 277 17.88 4.12 -8.42
C ASN A 277 16.63 3.95 -7.53
N MET A 278 16.51 2.86 -6.79
CA MET A 278 15.46 2.71 -5.80
C MET A 278 16.02 2.43 -4.41
N ALA A 279 15.43 3.08 -3.39
CA ALA A 279 15.73 2.78 -2.01
C ALA A 279 15.01 1.49 -1.58
N ALA A 280 15.75 0.54 -1.03
CA ALA A 280 15.19 -0.66 -0.44
C ALA A 280 15.54 -0.71 1.05
N ALA A 281 14.55 -1.02 1.89
CA ALA A 281 14.81 -1.43 3.26
C ALA A 281 15.23 -2.90 3.25
N TYR A 282 16.20 -3.22 4.08
CA TYR A 282 16.67 -4.59 4.25
C TYR A 282 16.38 -5.05 5.67
N GLY A 283 15.49 -6.03 5.78
CA GLY A 283 15.18 -6.71 7.02
C GLY A 283 14.23 -5.94 7.95
N SER A 284 13.72 -6.65 8.94
CA SER A 284 12.64 -6.18 9.81
C SER A 284 13.12 -5.33 11.00
N GLY A 285 14.43 -5.16 11.13
CA GLY A 285 15.05 -4.41 12.22
C GLY A 285 15.57 -5.30 13.36
N PHE A 286 16.67 -4.84 13.95
CA PHE A 286 17.47 -5.56 14.93
C PHE A 286 16.72 -5.95 16.22
N ILE A 287 15.77 -5.10 16.64
CA ILE A 287 15.00 -5.35 17.87
C ILE A 287 14.17 -6.63 17.78
N PHE A 288 13.64 -6.95 16.58
CA PHE A 288 12.91 -8.19 16.40
C PHE A 288 13.78 -9.42 16.64
N ALA A 289 15.04 -9.42 16.15
CA ALA A 289 15.97 -10.51 16.40
C ALA A 289 16.20 -10.75 17.89
N ILE A 290 16.44 -9.67 18.65
CA ILE A 290 16.64 -9.76 20.12
C ILE A 290 15.42 -10.36 20.79
N ILE A 291 14.22 -9.86 20.48
CA ILE A 291 13.00 -10.32 21.18
C ILE A 291 12.65 -11.75 20.75
N ILE A 292 12.87 -12.14 19.49
CA ILE A 292 12.60 -13.49 18.99
C ILE A 292 13.44 -14.52 19.77
N VAL A 293 14.72 -14.25 20.02
CA VAL A 293 15.58 -15.12 20.83
C VAL A 293 15.03 -15.31 22.25
N LEU A 294 14.39 -14.28 22.81
CA LEU A 294 13.77 -14.39 24.12
C LEU A 294 12.60 -15.37 24.17
N ARG A 295 12.06 -15.82 23.01
CA ARG A 295 11.03 -16.89 22.97
C ARG A 295 11.48 -18.17 23.67
N LEU A 296 12.79 -18.48 23.63
CA LEU A 296 13.38 -19.65 24.28
C LEU A 296 13.18 -19.66 25.79
N PHE A 297 12.96 -18.49 26.41
CA PHE A 297 12.77 -18.36 27.85
C PHE A 297 11.27 -18.32 28.27
N VAL A 298 10.32 -18.35 27.31
CA VAL A 298 8.88 -18.42 27.57
C VAL A 298 8.47 -19.87 27.69
N LYS A 299 8.08 -20.30 28.91
CA LYS A 299 7.72 -21.69 29.23
C LYS A 299 6.22 -21.97 29.10
N GLU A 300 5.40 -20.95 29.05
CA GLU A 300 3.95 -21.08 28.94
C GLU A 300 3.54 -21.71 27.61
N ASN A 301 2.59 -22.67 27.68
CA ASN A 301 2.04 -23.37 26.51
C ASN A 301 0.52 -23.19 26.50
N ASN A 302 0.05 -22.18 25.82
CA ASN A 302 -1.38 -21.85 25.66
C ASN A 302 -1.67 -21.36 24.24
N LYS A 303 -2.93 -21.00 23.95
CA LYS A 303 -3.33 -20.55 22.59
C LYS A 303 -2.51 -19.35 22.11
N ALA A 304 -2.19 -18.39 22.99
CA ALA A 304 -1.44 -17.20 22.61
C ALA A 304 0.01 -17.53 22.26
N THR A 305 0.69 -18.37 23.07
CA THR A 305 2.07 -18.78 22.78
C THR A 305 2.18 -19.68 21.54
N LYS A 306 1.18 -20.57 21.30
CA LYS A 306 1.10 -21.33 20.03
C LYS A 306 0.95 -20.40 18.82
N PHE A 307 0.09 -19.38 18.93
CA PHE A 307 -0.06 -18.41 17.86
C PHE A 307 1.19 -17.52 17.69
N CYS A 308 1.89 -17.23 18.79
CA CYS A 308 3.23 -16.59 18.75
C CYS A 308 4.18 -17.41 17.90
N ASP A 309 4.28 -18.72 18.13
CA ASP A 309 5.18 -19.61 17.35
C ASP A 309 4.79 -19.65 15.86
N ILE A 310 3.50 -19.73 15.55
CA ILE A 310 3.00 -19.63 14.18
C ILE A 310 3.39 -18.29 13.56
N SER A 311 3.22 -17.18 14.29
CA SER A 311 3.56 -15.84 13.81
C SER A 311 5.06 -15.71 13.52
N LEU A 312 5.92 -16.16 14.45
CA LEU A 312 7.37 -16.11 14.26
C LEU A 312 7.82 -16.99 13.08
N PHE A 313 7.26 -18.19 12.98
CA PHE A 313 7.59 -19.12 11.89
C PHE A 313 7.13 -18.57 10.52
N THR A 314 5.93 -18.03 10.45
CA THR A 314 5.42 -17.37 9.23
C THR A 314 6.31 -16.21 8.82
N GLY A 315 6.67 -15.33 9.77
CA GLY A 315 7.56 -14.21 9.49
C GLY A 315 8.94 -14.64 9.00
N LEU A 316 9.53 -15.70 9.60
CA LEU A 316 10.82 -16.25 9.17
C LEU A 316 10.76 -16.87 7.76
N ILE A 317 9.69 -17.61 7.44
CA ILE A 317 9.50 -18.15 6.08
C ILE A 317 9.40 -17.01 5.07
N LEU A 318 8.62 -15.97 5.35
CA LEU A 318 8.51 -14.82 4.46
C LEU A 318 9.84 -14.10 4.26
N LEU A 319 10.65 -13.95 5.32
CA LEU A 319 12.02 -13.42 5.20
C LEU A 319 12.88 -14.30 4.29
N LEU A 320 12.82 -15.62 4.42
CA LEU A 320 13.54 -16.55 3.53
C LEU A 320 13.06 -16.43 2.08
N CYS A 321 11.75 -16.24 1.85
CA CYS A 321 11.19 -16.00 0.52
C CYS A 321 11.76 -14.73 -0.14
N MET A 322 12.21 -13.75 0.64
CA MET A 322 12.83 -12.54 0.10
C MET A 322 14.31 -12.70 -0.26
N THR A 323 14.93 -13.86 0.04
CA THR A 323 16.35 -14.11 -0.21
C THR A 323 16.60 -14.83 -1.53
N LYS A 324 17.86 -14.82 -1.98
CA LYS A 324 18.34 -15.60 -3.14
C LYS A 324 18.24 -17.11 -2.99
N TYR A 325 18.02 -17.61 -1.76
CA TYR A 325 17.88 -19.05 -1.47
C TYR A 325 16.49 -19.59 -1.79
N PHE A 326 15.49 -18.71 -1.91
CA PHE A 326 14.17 -19.10 -2.35
C PHE A 326 14.16 -19.35 -3.86
N PRO A 327 13.55 -20.44 -4.36
CA PRO A 327 13.68 -20.86 -5.75
C PRO A 327 12.78 -20.07 -6.73
N TRP A 328 12.86 -18.74 -6.74
CA TRP A 328 12.08 -17.85 -7.61
C TRP A 328 12.13 -18.22 -9.09
N LYS A 329 13.29 -18.72 -9.56
CA LYS A 329 13.47 -19.16 -10.96
C LYS A 329 12.54 -20.31 -11.35
N LYS A 330 12.09 -21.15 -10.40
CA LYS A 330 11.16 -22.27 -10.65
C LYS A 330 9.70 -21.82 -10.71
N ILE A 331 9.36 -20.68 -10.10
CA ILE A 331 8.02 -20.13 -10.00
C ILE A 331 7.96 -18.68 -10.48
N ILE A 332 8.71 -18.39 -11.56
CA ILE A 332 8.95 -17.01 -12.02
C ILE A 332 7.66 -16.25 -12.29
N LYS A 333 6.64 -16.88 -12.89
CA LYS A 333 5.33 -16.25 -13.18
C LYS A 333 4.62 -15.77 -11.91
N ILE A 334 4.69 -16.54 -10.82
CA ILE A 334 4.14 -16.12 -9.52
C ILE A 334 4.96 -14.96 -8.95
N GLY A 335 6.28 -15.02 -9.13
CA GLY A 335 7.17 -13.96 -8.67
C GLY A 335 6.98 -12.64 -9.39
N GLU A 336 6.66 -12.67 -10.68
CA GLU A 336 6.35 -11.50 -11.50
C GLU A 336 5.09 -10.76 -10.97
N MET A 337 4.06 -11.50 -10.52
CA MET A 337 2.85 -10.92 -9.91
C MET A 337 3.19 -10.14 -8.62
N ILE A 338 4.12 -10.63 -7.82
CA ILE A 338 4.57 -9.97 -6.59
C ILE A 338 5.43 -8.72 -6.87
N GLN A 339 6.01 -8.60 -8.07
CA GLN A 339 6.93 -7.55 -8.54
C GLN A 339 8.22 -7.47 -7.70
N PHE A 340 8.12 -7.15 -6.40
CA PHE A 340 9.25 -7.00 -5.49
C PHE A 340 9.07 -7.89 -4.26
N PRO A 341 9.94 -8.89 -4.01
CA PRO A 341 9.87 -9.71 -2.80
C PRO A 341 9.93 -8.90 -1.50
N SER A 342 10.58 -7.73 -1.51
CA SER A 342 10.63 -6.83 -0.35
C SER A 342 9.25 -6.36 0.16
N ARG A 343 8.18 -6.49 -0.63
CA ARG A 343 6.81 -6.21 -0.17
C ARG A 343 6.36 -7.15 0.95
N MET A 344 6.93 -8.35 1.04
CA MET A 344 6.66 -9.29 2.13
C MET A 344 7.10 -8.76 3.50
N GLU A 345 7.91 -7.69 3.56
CA GLU A 345 8.24 -7.02 4.83
C GLU A 345 7.01 -6.51 5.59
N VAL A 346 5.93 -6.14 4.90
CA VAL A 346 4.70 -5.68 5.58
C VAL A 346 4.07 -6.78 6.44
N PRO A 347 3.74 -7.98 5.90
CA PRO A 347 3.25 -9.07 6.72
C PRO A 347 4.32 -9.60 7.70
N VAL A 348 5.62 -9.59 7.37
CA VAL A 348 6.69 -9.94 8.31
C VAL A 348 6.64 -9.04 9.54
N ALA A 349 6.59 -7.73 9.35
CA ALA A 349 6.49 -6.77 10.43
C ALA A 349 5.23 -7.00 11.31
N ALA A 350 4.10 -7.36 10.69
CA ALA A 350 2.88 -7.67 11.43
C ALA A 350 3.02 -8.93 12.30
N PHE A 351 3.46 -10.03 11.71
CA PHE A 351 3.62 -11.30 12.42
C PHE A 351 4.68 -11.21 13.52
N PHE A 352 5.82 -10.59 13.25
CA PHE A 352 6.87 -10.40 14.27
C PHE A 352 6.41 -9.48 15.40
N SER A 353 5.70 -8.39 15.08
CA SER A 353 5.19 -7.49 16.11
C SER A 353 4.23 -8.20 17.06
N ILE A 354 3.33 -9.03 16.54
CA ILE A 354 2.40 -9.84 17.35
C ILE A 354 3.19 -10.83 18.22
N GLY A 355 4.10 -11.60 17.62
CA GLY A 355 4.94 -12.56 18.32
C GLY A 355 5.78 -11.91 19.43
N CYS A 356 6.45 -10.81 19.11
CA CYS A 356 7.28 -10.05 20.07
C CYS A 356 6.46 -9.47 21.24
N GLY A 357 5.27 -8.95 20.96
CA GLY A 357 4.39 -8.46 22.02
C GLY A 357 3.98 -9.56 23.00
N ILE A 358 3.66 -10.76 22.48
CA ILE A 358 3.33 -11.94 23.29
C ILE A 358 4.54 -12.38 24.13
N ILE A 359 5.73 -12.46 23.53
CA ILE A 359 6.98 -12.81 24.24
C ILE A 359 7.24 -11.84 25.39
N CYS A 360 7.20 -10.53 25.11
CA CYS A 360 7.43 -9.49 26.11
C CYS A 360 6.44 -9.60 27.29
N HIS A 361 5.17 -9.91 26.98
CA HIS A 361 4.15 -10.13 28.00
C HIS A 361 4.54 -11.28 28.94
N TYR A 362 4.84 -12.47 28.42
CA TYR A 362 5.12 -13.64 29.24
C TYR A 362 6.44 -13.55 30.00
N ILE A 363 7.51 -12.99 29.41
CA ILE A 363 8.79 -12.79 30.10
C ILE A 363 8.68 -11.84 31.29
N SER A 364 7.78 -10.87 31.21
CA SER A 364 7.67 -9.81 32.22
C SER A 364 6.45 -9.94 33.15
N ASN A 365 5.56 -10.92 32.88
CA ASN A 365 4.25 -11.02 33.58
C ASN A 365 4.36 -11.17 35.09
N LYS A 366 5.38 -11.86 35.59
CA LYS A 366 5.58 -12.13 37.03
C LYS A 366 6.26 -10.97 37.77
N ASN A 367 6.74 -9.93 37.12
CA ASN A 367 7.49 -8.83 37.72
C ASN A 367 7.10 -7.49 37.11
N GLU A 368 6.31 -6.70 37.84
CA GLU A 368 5.82 -5.40 37.36
C GLU A 368 6.94 -4.41 37.07
N LYS A 369 8.01 -4.38 37.90
CA LYS A 369 9.19 -3.51 37.64
C LYS A 369 9.89 -3.90 36.36
N LYS A 370 10.12 -5.20 36.14
CA LYS A 370 10.70 -5.71 34.87
C LYS A 370 9.82 -5.36 33.67
N ARG A 371 8.49 -5.48 33.82
CA ARG A 371 7.53 -5.14 32.76
C ARG A 371 7.60 -3.67 32.37
N LYS A 372 7.63 -2.76 33.36
CA LYS A 372 7.78 -1.31 33.11
C LYS A 372 9.12 -0.99 32.47
N LEU A 373 10.22 -1.57 32.96
CA LEU A 373 11.57 -1.34 32.44
C LEU A 373 11.69 -1.80 30.96
N LEU A 374 11.22 -3.01 30.66
CA LEU A 374 11.25 -3.55 29.30
C LEU A 374 10.41 -2.70 28.34
N PHE A 375 9.23 -2.25 28.79
CA PHE A 375 8.39 -1.36 27.99
C PHE A 375 9.06 -0.04 27.67
N ILE A 376 9.64 0.62 28.68
CA ILE A 376 10.34 1.90 28.50
C ILE A 376 11.54 1.72 27.60
N ALA A 377 12.31 0.64 27.76
CA ALA A 377 13.48 0.36 26.92
C ALA A 377 13.07 0.18 25.43
N ILE A 378 12.02 -0.59 25.16
CA ILE A 378 11.51 -0.79 23.79
C ILE A 378 11.01 0.54 23.20
N LEU A 379 10.25 1.31 23.98
CA LEU A 379 9.69 2.60 23.53
C LEU A 379 10.80 3.60 23.18
N ILE A 380 11.77 3.77 24.06
CA ILE A 380 12.90 4.68 23.83
C ILE A 380 13.71 4.23 22.62
N PHE A 381 14.03 2.94 22.54
CA PHE A 381 14.79 2.39 21.42
C PHE A 381 14.08 2.63 20.09
N GLN A 382 12.78 2.31 20.01
CA GLN A 382 12.01 2.47 18.78
C GLN A 382 11.79 3.92 18.38
N CYS A 383 11.55 4.81 19.35
CA CYS A 383 11.46 6.24 19.06
C CYS A 383 12.80 6.80 18.53
N ALA A 384 13.92 6.46 19.16
CA ALA A 384 15.24 6.86 18.70
C ALA A 384 15.56 6.29 17.32
N PHE A 385 15.28 4.99 17.13
CA PHE A 385 15.45 4.31 15.83
C PHE A 385 14.63 4.98 14.74
N SER A 386 13.35 5.29 15.00
CA SER A 386 12.48 5.95 14.01
C SER A 386 13.04 7.28 13.54
N VAL A 387 13.56 8.11 14.46
CA VAL A 387 14.16 9.41 14.11
C VAL A 387 15.42 9.23 13.27
N VAL A 388 16.31 8.31 13.68
CA VAL A 388 17.56 8.03 12.94
C VAL A 388 17.23 7.48 11.56
N TYR A 389 16.30 6.54 11.49
CA TYR A 389 15.91 5.91 10.24
C TYR A 389 15.21 6.88 9.30
N LEU A 390 14.35 7.76 9.83
CA LEU A 390 13.71 8.82 9.05
C LEU A 390 14.74 9.76 8.40
N LYS A 391 15.75 10.20 9.16
CA LYS A 391 16.87 11.00 8.60
C LYS A 391 17.61 10.24 7.50
N ALA A 392 17.82 8.94 7.67
CA ALA A 392 18.43 8.11 6.66
C ALA A 392 17.56 8.00 5.40
N CYS A 393 16.23 7.93 5.53
CA CYS A 393 15.31 7.95 4.39
C CYS A 393 15.36 9.27 3.62
N VAL A 394 15.41 10.41 4.31
CA VAL A 394 15.54 11.73 3.65
C VAL A 394 16.85 11.83 2.88
N LYS A 395 17.99 11.48 3.52
CA LYS A 395 19.28 11.42 2.83
C LYS A 395 19.27 10.46 1.64
N ALA A 396 18.48 9.43 1.75
CA ALA A 396 18.26 8.48 0.70
C ALA A 396 17.53 9.09 -0.50
N LEU A 397 16.53 9.93 -0.27
CA LEU A 397 15.84 10.68 -1.32
C LEU A 397 16.74 11.70 -2.00
N GLU A 398 17.57 12.42 -1.25
CA GLU A 398 18.58 13.35 -1.79
C GLU A 398 19.43 12.62 -2.85
N LYS A 399 19.98 11.46 -2.49
CA LYS A 399 20.77 10.65 -3.40
C LYS A 399 19.98 10.12 -4.61
N TYR A 400 18.73 9.72 -4.41
CA TYR A 400 17.86 9.22 -5.48
C TYR A 400 17.54 10.31 -6.50
N ASN A 401 17.20 11.50 -6.04
CA ASN A 401 16.83 12.63 -6.90
C ASN A 401 18.06 13.43 -7.41
N GLY A 402 19.28 13.07 -6.98
CA GLY A 402 20.51 13.76 -7.40
C GLY A 402 20.61 15.18 -6.86
N VAL A 403 20.03 15.44 -5.68
CA VAL A 403 19.96 16.76 -5.04
C VAL A 403 20.70 16.77 -3.71
N ASP A 404 21.15 17.95 -3.28
CA ASP A 404 22.01 18.12 -2.11
C ASP A 404 21.26 18.65 -0.88
N SER A 405 20.01 19.05 -1.02
CA SER A 405 19.23 19.64 0.08
C SER A 405 17.77 19.17 0.12
N LYS A 406 17.16 19.29 1.30
CA LYS A 406 15.74 18.99 1.50
C LYS A 406 14.82 19.87 0.66
N GLU A 407 15.17 21.13 0.47
CA GLU A 407 14.36 22.10 -0.28
C GLU A 407 14.23 21.69 -1.74
N GLN A 408 15.30 21.09 -2.31
CA GLN A 408 15.28 20.53 -3.66
C GLN A 408 14.43 19.23 -3.78
N LEU A 409 13.99 18.67 -2.66
CA LEU A 409 13.06 17.52 -2.63
C LEU A 409 11.60 17.98 -2.56
N GLU A 410 11.32 19.26 -2.56
CA GLU A 410 9.97 19.80 -2.57
C GLU A 410 9.29 19.50 -3.91
N ILE A 411 8.00 19.18 -3.82
CA ILE A 411 7.19 18.93 -5.00
C ILE A 411 6.88 20.27 -5.66
N GLU A 412 7.23 20.40 -6.92
CA GLU A 412 6.90 21.54 -7.77
C GLU A 412 5.40 21.54 -8.10
N GLU A 413 4.82 22.72 -8.36
CA GLU A 413 3.40 22.86 -8.68
C GLU A 413 3.01 22.18 -10.00
N ASP A 414 3.98 21.93 -10.89
CA ASP A 414 3.79 21.30 -12.21
C ASP A 414 3.68 19.76 -12.19
N PHE A 415 3.67 19.12 -11.00
CA PHE A 415 3.57 17.66 -10.88
C PHE A 415 2.27 17.03 -11.43
N ILE A 416 1.30 17.86 -11.83
CA ILE A 416 -0.09 17.54 -12.19
C ILE A 416 -0.26 16.39 -13.18
N TYR A 417 0.76 16.05 -13.95
CA TYR A 417 0.70 15.10 -15.06
C TYR A 417 1.48 13.80 -14.85
N ASN A 418 1.83 13.45 -13.61
CA ASN A 418 2.53 12.21 -13.33
C ASN A 418 1.62 10.99 -13.52
N ILE A 419 1.94 10.15 -14.52
CA ILE A 419 1.20 8.94 -14.91
C ILE A 419 1.92 7.64 -14.54
N CYS A 420 2.93 7.69 -13.66
CA CYS A 420 3.66 6.50 -13.22
C CYS A 420 4.13 5.62 -14.41
N ASP A 421 4.99 6.18 -15.25
CA ASP A 421 5.55 5.53 -16.47
C ASP A 421 4.49 4.98 -17.45
N GLY A 422 3.24 5.45 -17.37
CA GLY A 422 2.18 5.06 -18.29
C GLY A 422 1.69 3.62 -18.14
N VAL A 423 1.91 2.99 -16.99
CA VAL A 423 1.62 1.55 -16.77
C VAL A 423 0.17 1.14 -17.08
N TYR A 424 -0.78 2.06 -16.96
CA TYR A 424 -2.20 1.82 -17.25
C TYR A 424 -2.64 2.34 -18.63
N LEU A 425 -1.71 2.68 -19.50
CA LEU A 425 -2.00 2.99 -20.88
C LEU A 425 -2.26 1.71 -21.68
N PRO A 426 -3.10 1.77 -22.75
CA PRO A 426 -3.24 0.67 -23.70
C PRO A 426 -1.90 0.29 -24.33
N GLU A 427 -1.75 -0.98 -24.72
CA GLU A 427 -0.59 -1.45 -25.49
C GLU A 427 -0.50 -0.67 -26.80
N GLY A 428 0.70 -0.22 -27.17
CA GLY A 428 0.93 0.63 -28.36
C GLY A 428 0.86 2.14 -28.10
N ALA A 429 0.44 2.57 -26.89
CA ALA A 429 0.67 3.94 -26.48
C ALA A 429 2.13 4.06 -25.98
N GLU A 430 2.95 4.82 -26.70
CA GLU A 430 4.38 4.94 -26.37
C GLU A 430 4.62 5.75 -25.10
N ASN A 431 5.53 5.29 -24.23
CA ASN A 431 5.82 5.93 -22.94
C ASN A 431 6.52 7.29 -23.09
N ASP A 432 7.33 7.45 -24.15
CA ASP A 432 8.02 8.72 -24.47
C ASP A 432 7.03 9.78 -25.00
N ALA A 433 5.81 9.35 -25.26
CA ALA A 433 4.76 10.14 -25.84
C ALA A 433 4.14 11.17 -24.88
N PHE A 434 4.54 11.26 -23.60
CA PHE A 434 3.86 12.22 -22.73
C PHE A 434 4.14 13.65 -23.16
N ASP A 435 5.38 13.98 -23.42
CA ASP A 435 5.76 15.26 -24.02
C ASP A 435 5.44 15.30 -25.50
N GLU A 436 5.63 14.20 -26.24
CA GLU A 436 5.21 14.07 -27.63
C GLU A 436 3.68 14.06 -27.81
N ILE A 437 2.91 13.44 -26.90
CA ILE A 437 1.44 13.46 -26.94
C ILE A 437 0.93 14.88 -26.70
N LYS A 438 1.56 15.62 -25.80
CA LYS A 438 1.27 17.03 -25.58
C LYS A 438 1.63 17.85 -26.83
N ALA A 439 2.80 17.59 -27.42
CA ALA A 439 3.25 18.19 -28.66
C ALA A 439 2.35 17.79 -29.84
N LYS A 440 2.01 16.52 -30.01
CA LYS A 440 1.10 16.03 -31.06
C LYS A 440 -0.32 16.61 -30.92
N ARG A 441 -0.80 16.85 -29.69
CA ARG A 441 -2.07 17.55 -29.47
C ARG A 441 -2.01 18.96 -30.00
N TYR A 442 -0.94 19.70 -29.73
CA TYR A 442 -0.74 21.04 -30.29
C TYR A 442 -0.54 21.00 -31.80
N GLU A 443 0.23 20.03 -32.32
CA GLU A 443 0.38 19.84 -33.77
C GLU A 443 -0.93 19.51 -34.47
N ILE A 444 -1.80 18.70 -33.86
CA ILE A 444 -3.12 18.38 -34.44
C ILE A 444 -4.01 19.63 -34.38
N GLU A 445 -4.04 20.35 -33.25
CA GLU A 445 -4.80 21.59 -33.13
C GLU A 445 -4.27 22.66 -34.10
N GLU A 446 -2.98 22.81 -34.31
CA GLU A 446 -2.37 23.71 -35.27
C GLU A 446 -2.58 23.24 -36.72
N LYS A 447 -2.39 21.95 -37.01
CA LYS A 447 -2.61 21.36 -38.33
C LYS A 447 -4.06 21.57 -38.81
N TYR A 448 -5.03 21.40 -37.92
CA TYR A 448 -6.42 21.65 -38.25
C TYR A 448 -6.79 23.13 -38.25
N LYS A 449 -6.03 23.99 -37.61
CA LYS A 449 -6.18 25.45 -37.71
C LYS A 449 -5.61 26.01 -39.02
N ASP A 450 -4.46 25.51 -39.47
CA ASP A 450 -3.71 26.05 -40.63
C ASP A 450 -4.15 25.45 -41.98
N ASN A 451 -4.52 24.18 -42.03
CA ASN A 451 -4.91 23.52 -43.29
C ASN A 451 -6.36 23.75 -43.68
N ASN A 452 -7.07 24.69 -43.04
CA ASN A 452 -8.46 24.66 -43.12
C ASN A 452 -9.12 25.83 -43.82
N ARG A 453 -9.36 25.67 -45.08
CA ARG A 453 -10.32 26.53 -45.81
C ARG A 453 -11.74 25.94 -45.83
N SER A 454 -11.97 24.66 -45.47
CA SER A 454 -13.26 23.98 -45.63
C SER A 454 -13.81 23.34 -44.35
N LEU A 455 -12.97 22.91 -43.42
CA LEU A 455 -13.41 22.22 -42.18
C LEU A 455 -13.53 23.21 -41.02
N LYS A 456 -14.73 23.47 -40.58
CA LYS A 456 -14.98 24.19 -39.32
C LYS A 456 -15.29 23.18 -38.22
N TRP A 457 -14.66 23.32 -37.09
CA TRP A 457 -14.92 22.44 -35.95
C TRP A 457 -15.09 23.21 -34.65
N GLU A 458 -15.99 22.70 -33.81
CA GLU A 458 -16.24 23.21 -32.47
C GLU A 458 -15.93 22.08 -31.49
N HIS A 459 -15.19 22.39 -30.46
CA HIS A 459 -14.85 21.46 -29.41
C HIS A 459 -15.41 21.95 -28.09
N SER A 460 -16.13 21.08 -27.40
CA SER A 460 -16.57 21.30 -26.03
C SER A 460 -16.38 20.03 -25.23
N ARG A 461 -16.06 20.17 -23.94
CA ARG A 461 -15.86 19.06 -23.03
C ARG A 461 -16.64 19.29 -21.74
N ASN A 462 -17.35 18.26 -21.31
CA ASN A 462 -18.00 18.20 -20.00
C ASN A 462 -17.66 16.87 -19.33
N GLY A 463 -16.67 16.88 -18.45
CA GLY A 463 -16.17 15.69 -17.79
C GLY A 463 -15.58 14.67 -18.79
N LEU A 464 -16.16 13.47 -18.81
CA LEU A 464 -15.78 12.41 -19.76
C LEU A 464 -16.40 12.59 -21.15
N ILE A 465 -17.41 13.44 -21.28
CA ILE A 465 -18.09 13.68 -22.54
C ILE A 465 -17.34 14.77 -23.30
N GLU A 466 -16.81 14.41 -24.44
CA GLU A 466 -16.20 15.33 -25.38
C GLU A 466 -17.08 15.40 -26.62
N THR A 467 -17.44 16.61 -27.01
CA THR A 467 -18.27 16.86 -28.18
C THR A 467 -17.43 17.60 -29.21
N ILE A 468 -17.23 16.97 -30.34
CA ILE A 468 -16.53 17.56 -31.49
C ILE A 468 -17.53 17.64 -32.63
N LYS A 469 -17.83 18.88 -33.04
CA LYS A 469 -18.73 19.14 -34.16
C LYS A 469 -17.93 19.57 -35.35
N PHE A 470 -18.11 18.90 -36.46
CA PHE A 470 -17.48 19.22 -37.73
C PHE A 470 -18.54 19.74 -38.72
N SER A 471 -18.21 20.79 -39.46
CA SER A 471 -18.95 21.18 -40.64
C SER A 471 -18.00 21.14 -41.84
N ASN A 472 -18.30 20.27 -42.81
CA ASN A 472 -17.56 20.15 -44.05
C ASN A 472 -18.42 20.71 -45.19
N ASN A 473 -17.92 21.72 -45.87
CA ASN A 473 -18.63 22.34 -46.98
C ASN A 473 -18.31 21.68 -48.33
N ASP A 474 -17.22 20.85 -48.35
CA ASP A 474 -16.80 20.10 -49.53
C ASP A 474 -17.11 18.62 -49.33
N TYR A 475 -18.07 18.08 -50.05
CA TYR A 475 -18.59 16.71 -49.94
C TYR A 475 -17.57 15.57 -50.14
N GLU A 476 -16.28 15.79 -49.92
CA GLU A 476 -15.24 14.78 -49.93
C GLU A 476 -15.10 14.07 -48.61
N ASN A 477 -14.77 12.77 -48.64
CA ASN A 477 -14.51 11.97 -47.44
C ASN A 477 -13.30 12.54 -46.68
N THR A 478 -13.54 13.11 -45.51
CA THR A 478 -12.50 13.66 -44.66
C THR A 478 -12.29 12.75 -43.43
N TYR A 479 -11.05 12.34 -43.22
CA TYR A 479 -10.66 11.60 -42.03
C TYR A 479 -10.22 12.59 -40.93
N VAL A 480 -10.74 12.41 -39.73
CA VAL A 480 -10.34 13.20 -38.59
C VAL A 480 -9.77 12.26 -37.55
N GLU A 481 -8.53 12.51 -37.14
CA GLU A 481 -7.88 11.78 -36.06
C GLU A 481 -8.18 12.48 -34.74
N ILE A 482 -8.81 11.74 -33.81
CA ILE A 482 -9.11 12.25 -32.46
C ILE A 482 -8.08 11.66 -31.51
N PRO A 483 -7.20 12.47 -30.90
CA PRO A 483 -6.17 12.00 -30.00
C PRO A 483 -6.77 11.60 -28.63
N ARG A 484 -7.29 10.37 -28.53
CA ARG A 484 -7.84 9.80 -27.30
C ARG A 484 -7.44 8.35 -27.15
N TYR A 485 -7.18 7.94 -25.92
CA TYR A 485 -7.03 6.53 -25.62
C TYR A 485 -8.40 5.87 -25.51
N TYR A 486 -8.53 4.72 -26.15
CA TYR A 486 -9.73 3.91 -26.08
C TYR A 486 -9.64 2.94 -24.90
N TYR A 487 -10.67 2.94 -24.08
CA TYR A 487 -10.92 1.95 -23.05
C TYR A 487 -12.29 1.32 -23.31
N TYR A 488 -12.42 0.01 -23.01
CA TYR A 488 -13.66 -0.70 -23.23
C TYR A 488 -14.77 -0.21 -22.28
N GLY A 489 -15.98 0.00 -22.81
CA GLY A 489 -17.17 0.39 -22.03
C GLY A 489 -17.73 1.78 -22.30
#